data_41516d7e508cc914e41b417e22ab02a8
#
_entry.id   41516d7e508cc914e41b417e22ab02a8
#
_cell.length_a   1.000
_cell.length_b   1.000
_cell.length_c   1.000
_cell.angle_alpha   90.00
_cell.angle_beta   90.00
_cell.angle_gamma   90.00
#
_symmetry.space_group_name_H-M   'P 1'
#
loop_
_entity.id
_entity.type
_entity.pdbx_description
1 polymer ?
#
loop_
_entity_poly.entity_id
_entity_poly.type
_entity_poly.pdbx_seq_one_letter_code
_entity_poly.pdbx_strand_id
1 'polypeptide(L)'
;AVIKTGGNPDGHIIMRGGKSSNYDSVHIALGEEKLNAAGLTNSLMVDCSHSNSNKDPSRQPLVACDVMNQILEDNQSIIGIMLESHLNEGNQPSTLDKDQMKYGVSITDACINWETTEDLLRKLANKLSTKLKARMNA
;
A
#
# COMPACT_ATOMS: atom_id res chain seq x y z
N ALA A 1 -33.43 3.05 13.11
CA ALA A 1 -33.23 1.72 13.71
C ALA A 1 -31.78 1.57 14.15
N VAL A 2 -31.54 0.95 15.31
CA VAL A 2 -30.20 0.59 15.77
C VAL A 2 -29.96 -0.86 15.37
N ILE A 3 -28.89 -1.09 14.57
CA ILE A 3 -28.52 -2.44 14.14
C ILE A 3 -27.27 -2.85 14.92
N LYS A 4 -27.33 -3.98 15.60
CA LYS A 4 -26.17 -4.60 16.26
C LYS A 4 -25.50 -5.54 15.26
N THR A 5 -24.23 -5.29 14.93
CA THR A 5 -23.42 -6.14 14.05
C THR A 5 -22.59 -7.13 14.86
N GLY A 6 -22.09 -8.19 14.20
CA GLY A 6 -21.16 -9.14 14.79
C GLY A 6 -19.71 -8.63 14.94
N GLY A 7 -19.41 -7.47 14.36
CA GLY A 7 -18.04 -6.95 14.24
C GLY A 7 -17.24 -7.60 13.12
N ASN A 8 -15.96 -7.23 13.01
CA ASN A 8 -14.99 -7.83 12.09
C ASN A 8 -13.68 -8.12 12.85
N PRO A 9 -13.35 -9.40 13.11
CA PRO A 9 -12.12 -9.77 13.79
C PRO A 9 -10.86 -9.61 12.92
N ASP A 10 -11.01 -9.53 11.59
CA ASP A 10 -9.91 -9.52 10.62
C ASP A 10 -9.54 -8.09 10.18
N GLY A 11 -9.70 -7.12 11.08
CA GLY A 11 -9.35 -5.73 10.82
C GLY A 11 -7.83 -5.52 10.73
N HIS A 12 -7.41 -4.49 9.98
CA HIS A 12 -6.02 -4.06 9.89
C HIS A 12 -5.91 -2.54 9.80
N ILE A 13 -4.73 -2.00 10.12
CA ILE A 13 -4.44 -0.57 9.92
C ILE A 13 -3.86 -0.35 8.52
N ILE A 14 -4.29 0.75 7.87
CA ILE A 14 -3.69 1.22 6.63
C ILE A 14 -2.80 2.42 6.93
N MET A 15 -1.50 2.29 6.67
CA MET A 15 -0.51 3.34 6.78
C MET A 15 -0.46 4.11 5.46
N ARG A 16 -1.30 5.15 5.33
CA ARG A 16 -1.41 5.94 4.08
C ARG A 16 -0.77 7.32 4.14
N GLY A 17 -0.12 7.62 5.26
CA GLY A 17 0.34 8.97 5.56
C GLY A 17 -0.79 9.91 5.98
N GLY A 18 -0.42 11.14 6.24
CA GLY A 18 -1.30 12.22 6.66
C GLY A 18 -0.68 13.57 6.29
N LYS A 19 -0.27 14.35 7.28
CA LYS A 19 0.53 15.58 7.05
C LYS A 19 1.93 15.27 6.51
N SER A 20 2.44 14.07 6.78
CA SER A 20 3.71 13.52 6.30
C SER A 20 3.56 12.04 5.98
N SER A 21 4.57 11.47 5.30
CA SER A 21 4.68 10.03 5.09
C SER A 21 4.77 9.26 6.41
N ASN A 22 4.37 7.98 6.41
CA ASN A 22 4.40 7.12 7.60
C ASN A 22 4.67 5.64 7.27
N TYR A 23 5.39 5.38 6.20
CA TYR A 23 5.73 4.02 5.76
C TYR A 23 7.05 3.49 6.31
N ASP A 24 7.87 4.37 6.90
CA ASP A 24 9.17 4.01 7.46
C ASP A 24 9.05 3.15 8.74
N SER A 25 10.14 2.51 9.11
CA SER A 25 10.19 1.55 10.21
C SER A 25 9.79 2.14 11.57
N VAL A 26 10.04 3.43 11.79
CA VAL A 26 9.64 4.11 13.04
C VAL A 26 8.12 4.23 13.13
N HIS A 27 7.47 4.67 12.05
CA HIS A 27 6.01 4.78 12.02
C HIS A 27 5.32 3.41 12.03
N ILE A 28 5.92 2.40 11.41
CA ILE A 28 5.44 1.01 11.49
C ILE A 28 5.48 0.53 12.94
N ALA A 29 6.59 0.70 13.65
CA ALA A 29 6.71 0.35 15.08
C ALA A 29 5.67 1.07 15.96
N LEU A 30 5.44 2.36 15.73
CA LEU A 30 4.39 3.12 16.41
C LEU A 30 2.97 2.58 16.11
N GLY A 31 2.74 2.08 14.91
CA GLY A 31 1.50 1.38 14.54
C GLY A 31 1.32 0.08 15.32
N GLU A 32 2.38 -0.72 15.42
CA GLU A 32 2.43 -1.97 16.18
C GLU A 32 2.15 -1.73 17.68
N GLU A 33 2.80 -0.71 18.26
CA GLU A 33 2.55 -0.33 19.66
C GLU A 33 1.07 -0.01 19.92
N LYS A 34 0.42 0.72 19.01
CA LYS A 34 -1.01 1.06 19.13
C LYS A 34 -1.91 -0.17 19.02
N LEU A 35 -1.61 -1.09 18.12
CA LEU A 35 -2.35 -2.35 17.99
C LEU A 35 -2.18 -3.21 19.26
N ASN A 36 -0.95 -3.35 19.76
CA ASN A 36 -0.65 -4.08 20.98
C ASN A 36 -1.36 -3.48 22.19
N ALA A 37 -1.33 -2.16 22.35
CA ALA A 37 -2.04 -1.46 23.43
C ALA A 37 -3.56 -1.66 23.39
N ALA A 38 -4.12 -1.87 22.19
CA ALA A 38 -5.53 -2.18 21.98
C ALA A 38 -5.86 -3.69 22.10
N GLY A 39 -4.87 -4.55 22.32
CA GLY A 39 -5.04 -6.01 22.36
C GLY A 39 -5.39 -6.61 21.00
N LEU A 40 -4.96 -5.97 19.91
CA LEU A 40 -5.21 -6.40 18.53
C LEU A 40 -3.98 -7.04 17.91
N THR A 41 -4.21 -7.90 16.93
CA THR A 41 -3.13 -8.48 16.12
C THR A 41 -2.41 -7.40 15.32
N ASN A 42 -1.08 -7.48 15.28
CA ASN A 42 -0.26 -6.59 14.46
C ASN A 42 -0.45 -6.88 12.98
N SER A 43 -1.39 -6.17 12.36
CA SER A 43 -1.74 -6.27 10.94
C SER A 43 -1.75 -4.89 10.32
N LEU A 44 -0.72 -4.60 9.52
CA LEU A 44 -0.50 -3.30 8.87
C LEU A 44 -0.44 -3.48 7.35
N MET A 45 -1.20 -2.66 6.62
CA MET A 45 -1.05 -2.48 5.18
C MET A 45 -0.38 -1.13 4.92
N VAL A 46 0.61 -1.08 4.05
CA VAL A 46 1.24 0.18 3.64
C VAL A 46 0.70 0.61 2.29
N ASP A 47 0.07 1.77 2.28
CA ASP A 47 -0.33 2.45 1.07
C ASP A 47 0.88 3.18 0.48
N CYS A 48 1.36 2.72 -0.66
CA CYS A 48 2.53 3.28 -1.35
C CYS A 48 2.21 4.58 -2.11
N SER A 49 0.93 4.93 -2.25
CA SER A 49 0.45 6.15 -2.90
C SER A 49 0.21 7.29 -1.89
N HIS A 50 -0.74 8.15 -2.16
CA HIS A 50 -1.22 9.24 -1.31
C HIS A 50 -0.08 10.07 -0.68
N SER A 51 -0.12 10.27 0.64
CA SER A 51 0.92 11.07 1.32
C SER A 51 2.26 10.35 1.41
N ASN A 52 2.29 9.04 1.34
CA ASN A 52 3.53 8.25 1.35
C ASN A 52 4.38 8.47 0.10
N SER A 53 3.76 8.68 -1.05
CA SER A 53 4.43 9.08 -2.30
C SER A 53 4.44 10.61 -2.52
N ASN A 54 3.88 11.38 -1.59
CA ASN A 54 3.63 12.80 -1.78
C ASN A 54 2.77 13.08 -3.03
N LYS A 55 1.81 12.19 -3.33
CA LYS A 55 0.93 12.18 -4.51
C LYS A 55 1.66 12.13 -5.86
N ASP A 56 2.91 11.75 -5.86
CA ASP A 56 3.71 11.54 -7.07
C ASP A 56 3.76 10.02 -7.36
N PRO A 57 3.06 9.54 -8.42
CA PRO A 57 2.98 8.11 -8.69
C PRO A 57 4.35 7.48 -8.97
N SER A 58 5.32 8.24 -9.49
CA SER A 58 6.68 7.75 -9.75
C SER A 58 7.43 7.32 -8.48
N ARG A 59 6.97 7.75 -7.31
CA ARG A 59 7.56 7.40 -6.00
C ARG A 59 6.97 6.14 -5.39
N GLN A 60 5.84 5.64 -5.87
CA GLN A 60 5.22 4.41 -5.33
C GLN A 60 6.19 3.22 -5.33
N PRO A 61 7.00 2.98 -6.41
CA PRO A 61 7.99 1.91 -6.39
C PRO A 61 9.08 2.07 -5.33
N LEU A 62 9.45 3.31 -4.98
CA LEU A 62 10.44 3.57 -3.93
C LEU A 62 9.88 3.21 -2.55
N VAL A 63 8.65 3.62 -2.27
CA VAL A 63 7.94 3.27 -1.02
C VAL A 63 7.79 1.75 -0.91
N ALA A 64 7.35 1.08 -1.97
CA ALA A 64 7.19 -0.37 -1.98
C ALA A 64 8.53 -1.10 -1.78
N CYS A 65 9.65 -0.57 -2.31
CA CYS A 65 10.97 -1.13 -2.07
C CYS A 65 11.44 -0.93 -0.62
N ASP A 66 11.13 0.19 0.01
CA ASP A 66 11.41 0.40 1.43
C ASP A 66 10.66 -0.62 2.30
N VAL A 67 9.35 -0.77 2.06
CA VAL A 67 8.51 -1.78 2.73
C VAL A 67 9.06 -3.20 2.51
N MET A 68 9.49 -3.53 1.30
CA MET A 68 10.15 -4.81 1.02
C MET A 68 11.38 -5.03 1.91
N ASN A 69 12.22 -4.01 2.07
CA ASN A 69 13.41 -4.11 2.92
C ASN A 69 13.05 -4.35 4.38
N GLN A 70 12.04 -3.68 4.91
CA GLN A 70 11.55 -3.92 6.27
C GLN A 70 11.07 -5.37 6.45
N ILE A 71 10.38 -5.93 5.46
CA ILE A 71 9.97 -7.35 5.47
C ILE A 71 11.19 -8.28 5.43
N LEU A 72 12.22 -7.96 4.65
CA LEU A 72 13.48 -8.73 4.60
C LEU A 72 14.23 -8.67 5.93
N GLU A 73 14.13 -7.56 6.65
CA GLU A 73 14.69 -7.34 8.00
C GLU A 73 13.81 -7.91 9.12
N ASP A 74 12.95 -8.86 8.82
CA ASP A 74 12.09 -9.60 9.77
C ASP A 74 10.86 -8.88 10.30
N ASN A 75 10.43 -7.75 9.74
CA ASN A 75 9.12 -7.22 10.13
C ASN A 75 8.02 -8.22 9.76
N GLN A 76 7.18 -8.60 10.74
CA GLN A 76 6.11 -9.58 10.61
C GLN A 76 4.71 -8.95 10.53
N SER A 77 4.59 -7.68 10.88
CA SER A 77 3.30 -6.97 10.98
C SER A 77 2.78 -6.45 9.65
N ILE A 78 3.66 -6.21 8.69
CA ILE A 78 3.27 -5.75 7.36
C ILE A 78 2.68 -6.93 6.59
N ILE A 79 1.38 -6.88 6.34
CA ILE A 79 0.61 -7.94 5.67
C ILE A 79 0.32 -7.65 4.19
N GLY A 80 0.54 -6.42 3.75
CA GLY A 80 0.27 -6.03 2.36
C GLY A 80 0.71 -4.63 2.01
N ILE A 81 0.70 -4.35 0.72
CA ILE A 81 0.89 -3.01 0.16
C ILE A 81 -0.31 -2.63 -0.70
N MET A 82 -0.55 -1.34 -0.86
CA MET A 82 -1.49 -0.78 -1.83
C MET A 82 -0.73 0.05 -2.86
N LEU A 83 -1.10 -0.10 -4.12
CA LEU A 83 -0.57 0.67 -5.26
C LEU A 83 -1.73 1.27 -6.04
N GLU A 84 -1.59 2.51 -6.47
CA GLU A 84 -2.47 3.12 -7.47
C GLU A 84 -1.87 2.91 -8.85
N SER A 85 -2.52 2.05 -9.63
CA SER A 85 -2.05 1.59 -10.93
C SER A 85 -3.17 1.64 -11.97
N HIS A 86 -2.83 1.96 -13.20
CA HIS A 86 -3.74 1.91 -14.35
C HIS A 86 -2.99 1.39 -15.60
N LEU A 87 -3.69 1.28 -16.75
CA LEU A 87 -3.04 0.89 -17.99
C LEU A 87 -1.96 1.88 -18.41
N ASN A 88 -2.27 3.19 -18.32
CA ASN A 88 -1.35 4.28 -18.61
C ASN A 88 -1.13 5.13 -17.34
N GLU A 89 0.04 5.75 -17.24
CA GLU A 89 0.41 6.57 -16.11
C GLU A 89 -0.34 7.90 -16.03
N GLY A 90 -0.31 8.49 -14.83
CA GLY A 90 -0.85 9.81 -14.55
C GLY A 90 -2.33 9.82 -14.27
N ASN A 91 -2.94 10.99 -14.47
CA ASN A 91 -4.37 11.20 -14.36
C ASN A 91 -4.86 12.26 -15.34
N GLN A 92 -6.17 12.37 -15.47
CA GLN A 92 -6.85 13.36 -16.30
C GLN A 92 -8.10 13.88 -15.58
N PRO A 93 -8.58 15.11 -15.89
CA PRO A 93 -9.79 15.64 -15.30
C PRO A 93 -11.02 14.80 -15.63
N SER A 94 -11.84 14.50 -14.62
CA SER A 94 -13.12 13.81 -14.80
C SER A 94 -14.19 14.67 -15.52
N THR A 95 -13.92 15.96 -15.70
CA THR A 95 -14.80 16.93 -16.36
C THR A 95 -14.62 16.98 -17.87
N LEU A 96 -13.68 16.24 -18.43
CA LEU A 96 -13.49 16.13 -19.89
C LEU A 96 -14.70 15.42 -20.52
N ASP A 97 -15.06 15.83 -21.75
CA ASP A 97 -15.97 15.06 -22.55
C ASP A 97 -15.39 13.67 -22.85
N LYS A 98 -16.25 12.65 -22.94
CA LYS A 98 -15.81 11.26 -23.14
C LYS A 98 -14.89 11.09 -24.35
N ASP A 99 -15.12 11.85 -25.41
CA ASP A 99 -14.34 11.81 -26.63
C ASP A 99 -12.94 12.43 -26.50
N GLN A 100 -12.72 13.21 -25.43
CA GLN A 100 -11.44 13.84 -25.11
C GLN A 100 -10.64 13.04 -24.08
N MET A 101 -11.31 12.08 -23.41
CA MET A 101 -10.64 11.25 -22.39
C MET A 101 -9.69 10.26 -23.04
N LYS A 102 -8.49 10.17 -22.49
CA LYS A 102 -7.51 9.14 -22.86
C LYS A 102 -7.90 7.81 -22.22
N TYR A 103 -8.03 6.77 -23.04
CA TYR A 103 -8.29 5.43 -22.55
C TYR A 103 -7.15 4.95 -21.64
N GLY A 104 -7.52 4.31 -20.52
CA GLY A 104 -6.56 3.72 -19.60
C GLY A 104 -5.80 4.72 -18.70
N VAL A 105 -6.25 5.97 -18.62
CA VAL A 105 -5.71 7.00 -17.71
C VAL A 105 -6.71 7.28 -16.61
N SER A 106 -6.26 7.33 -15.35
CA SER A 106 -7.10 7.59 -14.18
C SER A 106 -7.84 8.93 -14.28
N ILE A 107 -9.05 8.98 -13.75
CA ILE A 107 -9.86 10.22 -13.61
C ILE A 107 -9.89 10.72 -12.15
N THR A 108 -9.12 10.09 -11.27
CA THR A 108 -8.96 10.45 -9.85
C THR A 108 -7.49 10.70 -9.56
N ASP A 109 -6.87 9.98 -8.64
CA ASP A 109 -5.47 10.14 -8.31
C ASP A 109 -4.56 9.58 -9.40
N ALA A 110 -3.37 10.15 -9.53
CA ALA A 110 -2.40 9.75 -10.55
C ALA A 110 -1.82 8.38 -10.26
N CYS A 111 -1.82 7.51 -11.25
CA CYS A 111 -1.40 6.11 -11.18
C CYS A 111 -0.03 5.89 -11.84
N ILE A 112 0.66 4.83 -11.44
CA ILE A 112 1.72 4.20 -12.24
C ILE A 112 1.09 3.43 -13.40
N ASN A 113 1.82 3.23 -14.49
CA ASN A 113 1.34 2.40 -15.60
C ASN A 113 1.46 0.90 -15.31
N TRP A 114 0.89 0.08 -16.21
CA TRP A 114 0.90 -1.38 -16.07
C TRP A 114 2.31 -1.97 -16.07
N GLU A 115 3.19 -1.51 -16.96
CA GLU A 115 4.56 -2.00 -17.07
C GLU A 115 5.33 -1.80 -15.76
N THR A 116 5.29 -0.59 -15.21
CA THR A 116 5.91 -0.27 -13.90
C THR A 116 5.32 -1.14 -12.79
N THR A 117 4.01 -1.39 -12.82
CA THR A 117 3.33 -2.24 -11.83
C THR A 117 3.81 -3.69 -11.93
N GLU A 118 3.85 -4.24 -13.13
CA GLU A 118 4.29 -5.62 -13.37
C GLU A 118 5.74 -5.81 -12.93
N ASP A 119 6.64 -4.93 -13.35
CA ASP A 119 8.05 -4.98 -12.98
C ASP A 119 8.25 -4.90 -11.46
N LEU A 120 7.53 -4.00 -10.80
CA LEU A 120 7.56 -3.87 -9.35
C LEU A 120 7.09 -5.15 -8.66
N LEU A 121 5.94 -5.69 -9.05
CA LEU A 121 5.38 -6.91 -8.46
C LEU A 121 6.30 -8.12 -8.68
N ARG A 122 6.89 -8.28 -9.86
CA ARG A 122 7.86 -9.33 -10.15
C ARG A 122 9.12 -9.18 -9.27
N LYS A 123 9.61 -7.95 -9.12
CA LYS A 123 10.75 -7.65 -8.24
C LYS A 123 10.45 -8.03 -6.78
N LEU A 124 9.29 -7.61 -6.26
CA LEU A 124 8.87 -7.92 -4.89
C LEU A 124 8.71 -9.43 -4.70
N ALA A 125 8.03 -10.12 -5.61
CA ALA A 125 7.83 -11.56 -5.56
C ALA A 125 9.16 -12.32 -5.53
N ASN A 126 10.10 -11.96 -6.40
CA ASN A 126 11.43 -12.59 -6.45
C ASN A 126 12.22 -12.39 -5.16
N LYS A 127 12.20 -11.17 -4.59
CA LYS A 127 12.97 -10.85 -3.38
C LYS A 127 12.34 -11.43 -2.11
N LEU A 128 11.02 -11.44 -2.01
CA LEU A 128 10.30 -11.84 -0.81
C LEU A 128 9.94 -13.33 -0.77
N SER A 129 10.05 -14.08 -1.87
CA SER A 129 9.53 -15.45 -1.98
C SER A 129 9.96 -16.38 -0.84
N THR A 130 11.26 -16.37 -0.48
CA THR A 130 11.79 -17.21 0.60
C THR A 130 11.27 -16.77 1.97
N LYS A 131 11.24 -15.44 2.20
CA LYS A 131 10.80 -14.87 3.47
C LYS A 131 9.31 -15.11 3.73
N LEU A 132 8.48 -14.91 2.71
CA LEU A 132 7.03 -15.13 2.81
C LEU A 132 6.70 -16.61 2.99
N LYS A 133 7.40 -17.51 2.32
CA LYS A 133 7.24 -18.97 2.56
C LYS A 133 7.59 -19.35 4.00
N ALA A 134 8.63 -18.77 4.58
CA ALA A 134 8.99 -19.01 5.97
C ALA A 134 7.89 -18.55 6.93
N ARG A 135 7.23 -17.40 6.67
CA ARG A 135 6.09 -16.92 7.47
C ARG A 135 4.89 -17.86 7.45
N MET A 136 4.63 -18.53 6.32
CA MET A 136 3.49 -19.45 6.19
C MET A 136 3.68 -20.76 6.96
N ASN A 137 4.93 -21.07 7.34
CA ASN A 137 5.30 -22.32 8.00
C ASN A 137 5.60 -22.11 9.51
N ALA A 138 5.48 -20.88 10.00
CA ALA A 138 5.70 -20.52 11.41
C ALA A 138 4.36 -20.45 12.16
#